data_819caa167ab1cb238c505db4247dc758
#
_entry.id   819caa167ab1cb238c505db4247dc758
#
_cell.length_a   1.000
_cell.length_b   1.000
_cell.length_c   1.000
_cell.angle_alpha   90.00
_cell.angle_beta   90.00
_cell.angle_gamma   90.00
#
_symmetry.space_group_name_H-M   'P 1'
#
loop_
_entity.id
_entity.type
_entity.pdbx_description
1 polymer ?
#
loop_
_entity_poly.entity_id
_entity_poly.type
_entity_poly.pdbx_seq_one_letter_code
_entity_poly.pdbx_strand_id
1 'polypeptide(L)'
;LVRSRGLGDVYKRQGNASEKESQRIMEWLREDEQHLREYKRQRKLYDITLWQTKSPVDIQQEKKDPLRRVLDVIVRIAAVIVFTVATTYFYTHHVLQDKEENMQTVVVPAGQHAELYLADGTHVWLNSGSRLTFPGRFSKKVRHVELDGEGYFKVSSNIKQPFIVGTNRCNIRVLGTEFNVLAYEKDSIWETALLEGAVEILQKKSEVSLMKLKPGDMARLSKNQLTKEKIHTTDYFRWKEGLICFNDISLRDIMEKLKLYYDVNFVINNQQILDAHYTGKFRTHDGIEHVIRVLALNNKFTYIK
;
A
#
# COMPACT_ATOMS: atom_id res chain seq x y z
N LEU A 1 64.58 47.31 -64.75
CA LEU A 1 65.02 45.89 -64.77
C LEU A 1 64.85 45.21 -63.37
N VAL A 2 64.76 45.95 -62.27
CA VAL A 2 64.69 45.42 -60.90
C VAL A 2 63.22 45.06 -60.54
N ARG A 3 62.21 45.63 -61.23
CA ARG A 3 60.77 45.37 -60.88
C ARG A 3 60.21 44.07 -61.46
N SER A 4 60.77 43.45 -62.46
CA SER A 4 60.32 42.19 -63.04
C SER A 4 60.80 40.94 -62.33
N ARG A 5 61.89 41.06 -61.54
CA ARG A 5 62.43 39.92 -60.76
C ARG A 5 61.55 39.55 -59.54
N GLY A 6 60.85 40.52 -58.96
CA GLY A 6 60.08 40.28 -57.74
C GLY A 6 58.81 39.40 -57.92
N LEU A 7 58.18 39.46 -59.10
CA LEU A 7 56.95 38.62 -59.33
C LEU A 7 57.29 37.16 -59.65
N GLY A 8 58.46 36.93 -60.37
CA GLY A 8 58.92 35.59 -60.63
C GLY A 8 59.35 34.82 -59.34
N ASP A 9 59.94 35.55 -58.41
CA ASP A 9 60.38 35.00 -57.12
C ASP A 9 59.21 34.64 -56.20
N VAL A 10 58.04 35.34 -56.28
CA VAL A 10 56.87 34.99 -55.52
C VAL A 10 56.22 33.66 -55.97
N TYR A 11 56.26 33.45 -57.30
CA TYR A 11 55.68 32.20 -57.87
C TYR A 11 56.59 30.98 -57.51
N LYS A 12 57.90 31.16 -57.46
CA LYS A 12 58.89 30.14 -57.11
C LYS A 12 58.82 29.78 -55.59
N ARG A 13 58.30 30.64 -54.74
CA ARG A 13 58.19 30.46 -53.27
C ARG A 13 57.02 29.57 -52.88
N GLN A 14 56.17 29.13 -53.81
CA GLN A 14 55.03 28.26 -53.60
C GLN A 14 55.39 26.77 -53.64
N GLY A 15 56.60 26.39 -53.46
CA GLY A 15 57.02 25.00 -53.48
C GLY A 15 57.43 24.50 -54.89
N ASN A 16 57.41 25.35 -55.90
CA ASN A 16 57.73 25.01 -57.26
C ASN A 16 59.18 25.48 -57.65
N ALA A 17 59.99 25.91 -56.67
CA ALA A 17 61.37 26.29 -56.90
C ALA A 17 62.26 25.07 -57.00
N SER A 18 63.10 25.03 -58.02
CA SER A 18 64.15 24.00 -58.13
C SER A 18 65.14 24.12 -56.98
N GLU A 19 65.86 23.04 -56.70
CA GLU A 19 66.86 22.99 -55.62
C GLU A 19 67.93 24.06 -55.74
N LYS A 20 68.42 24.37 -57.00
CA LYS A 20 69.36 25.45 -57.28
C LYS A 20 68.80 26.86 -57.04
N GLU A 21 67.50 27.06 -57.24
CA GLU A 21 66.83 28.34 -57.02
C GLU A 21 66.57 28.55 -55.53
N SER A 22 66.28 27.51 -54.83
CA SER A 22 66.05 27.52 -53.34
C SER A 22 67.39 27.88 -52.65
N GLN A 23 68.50 27.34 -53.09
CA GLN A 23 69.86 27.68 -52.58
C GLN A 23 70.21 29.16 -52.81
N ARG A 24 69.92 29.70 -54.00
CA ARG A 24 70.20 31.14 -54.31
C ARG A 24 69.28 32.04 -53.41
N ILE A 25 68.10 31.67 -53.15
CA ILE A 25 67.20 32.44 -52.28
C ILE A 25 67.70 32.41 -50.86
N MET A 26 68.23 31.29 -50.37
CA MET A 26 68.80 31.17 -49.03
C MET A 26 70.07 31.96 -48.89
N GLU A 27 70.95 32.00 -49.91
CA GLU A 27 72.14 32.85 -49.96
C GLU A 27 71.78 34.33 -49.93
N TRP A 28 70.83 34.77 -50.76
CA TRP A 28 70.33 36.15 -50.79
C TRP A 28 69.71 36.59 -49.47
N LEU A 29 69.04 35.73 -48.78
CA LEU A 29 68.45 35.98 -47.45
C LEU A 29 69.55 36.14 -46.36
N ARG A 30 70.75 35.57 -46.56
CA ARG A 30 71.88 35.64 -45.62
C ARG A 30 72.74 36.87 -45.85
N GLU A 31 72.66 37.50 -47.01
CA GLU A 31 73.51 38.63 -47.37
C GLU A 31 73.13 39.93 -46.63
N ASP A 32 71.82 40.18 -46.37
CA ASP A 32 71.42 41.41 -45.74
C ASP A 32 70.07 41.14 -44.90
N GLU A 33 70.02 41.71 -43.73
CA GLU A 33 68.83 41.66 -42.89
C GLU A 33 67.62 42.35 -43.54
N GLN A 34 67.81 43.32 -44.43
CA GLN A 34 66.77 43.99 -45.19
C GLN A 34 66.09 43.01 -46.17
N HIS A 35 66.83 42.07 -46.75
CA HIS A 35 66.26 41.02 -47.62
C HIS A 35 65.29 40.10 -46.85
N LEU A 36 65.60 39.76 -45.61
CA LEU A 36 64.77 38.95 -44.77
C LEU A 36 63.45 39.70 -44.42
N ARG A 37 63.51 41.01 -44.17
CA ARG A 37 62.36 41.83 -43.88
C ARG A 37 61.44 41.93 -45.10
N GLU A 38 61.97 42.13 -46.27
CA GLU A 38 61.24 42.20 -47.52
C GLU A 38 60.61 40.87 -47.91
N TYR A 39 61.31 39.76 -47.69
CA TYR A 39 60.75 38.40 -47.87
C TYR A 39 59.54 38.14 -46.95
N LYS A 40 59.67 38.44 -45.65
CA LYS A 40 58.60 38.29 -44.70
C LYS A 40 57.37 39.16 -45.04
N ARG A 41 57.62 40.40 -45.55
CA ARG A 41 56.51 41.30 -45.95
C ARG A 41 55.79 40.75 -47.16
N GLN A 42 56.45 40.29 -48.17
CA GLN A 42 55.87 39.72 -49.38
C GLN A 42 55.17 38.40 -49.10
N ARG A 43 55.68 37.55 -48.23
CA ARG A 43 55.07 36.31 -47.82
C ARG A 43 53.78 36.58 -47.05
N LYS A 44 53.78 37.55 -46.15
CA LYS A 44 52.58 37.95 -45.43
C LYS A 44 51.46 38.46 -46.35
N LEU A 45 51.79 39.22 -47.35
CA LEU A 45 50.85 39.68 -48.38
C LEU A 45 50.26 38.50 -49.18
N TYR A 46 51.10 37.54 -49.52
CA TYR A 46 50.66 36.34 -50.24
C TYR A 46 49.72 35.46 -49.35
N ASP A 47 50.08 35.26 -48.12
CA ASP A 47 49.25 34.51 -47.18
C ASP A 47 47.89 35.19 -47.00
N ILE A 48 47.83 36.52 -46.93
CA ILE A 48 46.56 37.26 -46.86
C ILE A 48 45.72 37.06 -48.12
N THR A 49 46.35 37.07 -49.33
CA THR A 49 45.63 36.82 -50.58
C THR A 49 45.13 35.39 -50.69
N LEU A 50 45.90 34.39 -50.20
CA LEU A 50 45.45 32.99 -50.12
C LEU A 50 44.23 32.81 -49.19
N TRP A 51 44.17 33.55 -48.11
CA TRP A 51 43.03 33.51 -47.19
C TRP A 51 41.79 34.14 -47.85
N GLN A 52 41.98 35.16 -48.70
CA GLN A 52 40.87 35.81 -49.40
C GLN A 52 40.39 35.03 -50.65
N THR A 53 41.22 34.17 -51.22
CA THR A 53 40.91 33.34 -52.38
C THR A 53 40.38 31.96 -52.03
N LYS A 54 40.39 31.55 -50.76
CA LYS A 54 39.57 30.41 -50.33
C LYS A 54 38.12 30.87 -50.47
N SER A 55 37.48 30.48 -51.53
CA SER A 55 36.02 30.55 -51.68
C SER A 55 35.40 30.04 -50.37
N PRO A 56 34.34 30.72 -49.86
CA PRO A 56 33.60 30.14 -48.75
C PRO A 56 33.26 28.74 -49.18
N VAL A 57 33.67 27.75 -48.33
CA VAL A 57 33.23 26.38 -48.44
C VAL A 57 31.69 26.50 -48.56
N ASP A 58 31.19 26.12 -49.73
CA ASP A 58 29.78 26.04 -49.95
C ASP A 58 29.27 25.00 -48.92
N ILE A 59 28.89 25.51 -47.74
CA ILE A 59 28.10 24.75 -46.81
C ILE A 59 26.77 24.60 -47.57
N GLN A 60 26.72 23.54 -48.36
CA GLN A 60 25.43 23.09 -48.86
C GLN A 60 24.59 22.90 -47.61
N GLN A 61 23.84 23.94 -47.24
CA GLN A 61 22.69 23.76 -46.35
C GLN A 61 21.80 22.78 -47.10
N GLU A 62 21.89 21.52 -46.69
CA GLU A 62 20.93 20.50 -47.04
C GLU A 62 19.55 21.13 -46.75
N LYS A 63 18.91 21.61 -47.78
CA LYS A 63 17.51 22.07 -47.67
C LYS A 63 16.73 20.85 -47.24
N LYS A 64 16.63 20.65 -45.88
CA LYS A 64 15.73 19.64 -45.35
C LYS A 64 14.38 19.89 -45.95
N ASP A 65 13.87 18.91 -46.68
CA ASP A 65 12.56 18.94 -47.28
C ASP A 65 11.55 19.46 -46.26
N PRO A 66 10.67 20.42 -46.65
CA PRO A 66 9.70 20.99 -45.74
C PRO A 66 8.82 19.90 -45.09
N LEU A 67 8.60 18.79 -45.79
CA LEU A 67 7.91 17.61 -45.29
C LEU A 67 8.65 16.97 -44.09
N ARG A 68 9.97 16.85 -44.14
CA ARG A 68 10.78 16.29 -43.03
C ARG A 68 10.73 17.20 -41.80
N ARG A 69 10.73 18.53 -41.99
CA ARG A 69 10.60 19.46 -40.83
C ARG A 69 9.23 19.33 -40.14
N VAL A 70 8.16 19.22 -40.94
CA VAL A 70 6.80 19.02 -40.42
C VAL A 70 6.73 17.67 -39.68
N LEU A 71 7.31 16.59 -40.22
CA LEU A 71 7.35 15.29 -39.60
C LEU A 71 8.13 15.32 -38.29
N ASP A 72 9.30 15.97 -38.21
CA ASP A 72 10.10 16.13 -37.01
C ASP A 72 9.32 16.87 -35.89
N VAL A 73 8.53 17.89 -36.27
CA VAL A 73 7.68 18.60 -35.30
C VAL A 73 6.55 17.72 -34.81
N ILE A 74 5.87 16.98 -35.69
CA ILE A 74 4.79 16.05 -35.32
C ILE A 74 5.33 14.96 -34.38
N VAL A 75 6.50 14.38 -34.67
CA VAL A 75 7.12 13.36 -33.84
C VAL A 75 7.45 13.91 -32.45
N ARG A 76 7.99 15.13 -32.36
CA ARG A 76 8.27 15.77 -31.06
C ARG A 76 6.99 16.02 -30.25
N ILE A 77 5.92 16.51 -30.90
CA ILE A 77 4.63 16.72 -30.23
C ILE A 77 4.07 15.38 -29.76
N ALA A 78 4.09 14.35 -30.62
CA ALA A 78 3.63 13.00 -30.26
C ALA A 78 4.43 12.43 -29.07
N ALA A 79 5.76 12.61 -29.05
CA ALA A 79 6.61 12.17 -27.94
C ALA A 79 6.24 12.88 -26.62
N VAL A 80 5.98 14.18 -26.66
CA VAL A 80 5.53 14.94 -25.47
C VAL A 80 4.17 14.43 -24.97
N ILE A 81 3.22 14.19 -25.90
CA ILE A 81 1.90 13.66 -25.53
C ILE A 81 2.02 12.28 -24.89
N VAL A 82 2.81 11.37 -25.50
CA VAL A 82 3.04 10.03 -24.95
C VAL A 82 3.69 10.11 -23.58
N PHE A 83 4.69 10.97 -23.41
CA PHE A 83 5.38 11.16 -22.14
C PHE A 83 4.45 11.72 -21.06
N THR A 84 3.62 12.71 -21.38
CA THR A 84 2.65 13.28 -20.44
C THR A 84 1.56 12.27 -20.06
N VAL A 85 1.04 11.52 -21.02
CA VAL A 85 0.06 10.44 -20.74
C VAL A 85 0.70 9.34 -19.88
N ALA A 86 1.91 8.90 -20.21
CA ALA A 86 2.63 7.89 -19.44
C ALA A 86 2.94 8.34 -18.01
N THR A 87 3.42 9.59 -17.83
CA THR A 87 3.69 10.15 -16.50
C THR A 87 2.40 10.34 -15.69
N THR A 88 1.34 10.81 -16.31
CA THR A 88 0.03 10.95 -15.64
C THR A 88 -0.52 9.58 -15.25
N TYR A 89 -0.46 8.59 -16.14
CA TYR A 89 -0.87 7.21 -15.84
C TYR A 89 -0.04 6.61 -14.70
N PHE A 90 1.28 6.78 -14.73
CA PHE A 90 2.17 6.31 -13.66
C PHE A 90 1.86 7.00 -12.32
N TYR A 91 1.67 8.32 -12.35
CA TYR A 91 1.32 9.10 -11.17
C TYR A 91 -0.02 8.68 -10.58
N THR A 92 -1.06 8.56 -11.41
CA THR A 92 -2.39 8.12 -10.94
C THR A 92 -2.37 6.67 -10.45
N HIS A 93 -1.60 5.79 -11.09
CA HIS A 93 -1.57 4.38 -10.73
C HIS A 93 -0.71 4.09 -9.50
N HIS A 94 0.35 4.86 -9.23
CA HIS A 94 1.26 4.61 -8.10
C HIS A 94 1.08 5.60 -6.95
N VAL A 95 0.88 6.87 -7.22
CA VAL A 95 0.84 7.90 -6.16
C VAL A 95 -0.57 8.10 -5.58
N LEU A 96 -1.62 7.97 -6.40
CA LEU A 96 -2.99 8.10 -5.89
C LEU A 96 -3.53 6.82 -5.24
N GLN A 97 -2.86 5.66 -5.42
CA GLN A 97 -3.24 4.42 -4.75
C GLN A 97 -2.73 4.30 -3.32
N ASP A 98 -1.66 5.04 -2.97
CA ASP A 98 -1.12 5.10 -1.60
C ASP A 98 -1.69 6.27 -0.77
N LYS A 99 -2.79 6.91 -1.24
CA LYS A 99 -3.51 7.83 -0.36
C LYS A 99 -4.00 7.05 0.84
N GLU A 100 -3.62 7.54 2.02
CA GLU A 100 -4.04 7.13 3.35
C GLU A 100 -5.43 6.50 3.29
N GLU A 101 -5.48 5.21 3.60
CA GLU A 101 -6.74 4.48 3.73
C GLU A 101 -7.56 5.29 4.74
N ASN A 102 -8.61 5.98 4.27
CA ASN A 102 -9.53 6.70 5.16
C ASN A 102 -10.14 5.66 6.08
N MET A 103 -9.51 5.45 7.24
CA MET A 103 -9.97 4.51 8.24
C MET A 103 -11.27 5.01 8.86
N GLN A 104 -12.26 4.17 8.83
CA GLN A 104 -13.55 4.36 9.47
C GLN A 104 -13.60 3.55 10.76
N THR A 105 -14.20 4.08 11.79
CA THR A 105 -14.39 3.37 13.05
C THR A 105 -15.86 3.36 13.43
N VAL A 106 -16.39 2.18 13.62
CA VAL A 106 -17.73 1.96 14.20
C VAL A 106 -17.53 1.55 15.66
N VAL A 107 -18.17 2.29 16.57
CA VAL A 107 -18.18 2.00 18.01
C VAL A 107 -19.60 1.66 18.40
N VAL A 108 -19.78 0.50 18.99
CA VAL A 108 -21.07 0.05 19.52
C VAL A 108 -21.13 0.38 21.00
N PRO A 109 -22.06 1.21 21.44
CA PRO A 109 -22.24 1.48 22.86
C PRO A 109 -22.54 0.20 23.64
N ALA A 110 -22.25 0.21 24.93
CA ALA A 110 -22.63 -0.88 25.83
C ALA A 110 -24.18 -1.09 25.81
N GLY A 111 -24.60 -2.34 25.82
CA GLY A 111 -26.01 -2.72 25.73
C GLY A 111 -26.64 -2.66 24.34
N GLN A 112 -25.87 -2.29 23.30
CA GLN A 112 -26.35 -2.20 21.92
C GLN A 112 -25.65 -3.19 20.99
N HIS A 113 -26.18 -3.34 19.79
CA HIS A 113 -25.61 -4.13 18.70
C HIS A 113 -25.61 -3.30 17.43
N ALA A 114 -24.65 -3.57 16.54
CA ALA A 114 -24.61 -2.95 15.22
C ALA A 114 -24.46 -4.01 14.13
N GLU A 115 -25.04 -3.73 12.98
CA GLU A 115 -24.93 -4.54 11.77
C GLU A 115 -24.47 -3.64 10.63
N LEU A 116 -23.49 -4.07 9.87
CA LEU A 116 -22.91 -3.28 8.79
C LEU A 116 -22.40 -4.13 7.64
N TYR A 117 -22.38 -3.54 6.45
CA TYR A 117 -21.77 -4.11 5.26
C TYR A 117 -20.50 -3.35 4.92
N LEU A 118 -19.40 -4.08 4.74
CA LEU A 118 -18.14 -3.51 4.29
C LEU A 118 -18.12 -3.33 2.77
N ALA A 119 -17.14 -2.57 2.26
CA ALA A 119 -17.04 -2.24 0.84
C ALA A 119 -16.81 -3.45 -0.09
N ASP A 120 -16.37 -4.59 0.45
CA ASP A 120 -16.19 -5.86 -0.26
C ASP A 120 -17.45 -6.76 -0.24
N GLY A 121 -18.52 -6.29 0.38
CA GLY A 121 -19.77 -7.07 0.59
C GLY A 121 -19.71 -7.99 1.80
N THR A 122 -18.65 -7.95 2.61
CA THR A 122 -18.60 -8.66 3.89
C THR A 122 -19.65 -8.10 4.85
N HIS A 123 -20.44 -8.98 5.45
CA HIS A 123 -21.45 -8.64 6.43
C HIS A 123 -20.91 -8.87 7.84
N VAL A 124 -21.02 -7.87 8.70
CA VAL A 124 -20.48 -7.89 10.06
C VAL A 124 -21.56 -7.52 11.05
N TRP A 125 -21.67 -8.30 12.12
CA TRP A 125 -22.44 -7.98 13.32
C TRP A 125 -21.47 -7.68 14.44
N LEU A 126 -21.66 -6.60 15.16
CA LEU A 126 -20.87 -6.19 16.31
C LEU A 126 -21.71 -6.25 17.57
N ASN A 127 -21.16 -6.87 18.58
CA ASN A 127 -21.80 -6.97 19.90
C ASN A 127 -21.54 -5.73 20.74
N SER A 128 -22.20 -5.65 21.88
CA SER A 128 -22.12 -4.58 22.87
C SER A 128 -20.67 -4.21 23.22
N GLY A 129 -20.39 -2.92 23.30
CA GLY A 129 -19.07 -2.40 23.68
C GLY A 129 -17.96 -2.64 22.64
N SER A 130 -18.29 -3.12 21.45
CA SER A 130 -17.32 -3.45 20.42
C SER A 130 -16.92 -2.25 19.58
N ARG A 131 -15.70 -2.30 19.04
CA ARG A 131 -15.13 -1.33 18.11
C ARG A 131 -14.55 -2.05 16.91
N LEU A 132 -14.97 -1.64 15.71
CA LEU A 132 -14.40 -2.11 14.45
C LEU A 132 -13.80 -0.95 13.68
N THR A 133 -12.53 -1.08 13.30
CA THR A 133 -11.84 -0.10 12.46
C THR A 133 -11.49 -0.75 11.13
N PHE A 134 -11.86 -0.11 10.03
CA PHE A 134 -11.67 -0.64 8.68
C PHE A 134 -11.49 0.50 7.67
N PRO A 135 -10.82 0.27 6.54
CA PRO A 135 -10.67 1.27 5.50
C PRO A 135 -11.97 1.45 4.71
N GLY A 136 -12.26 2.65 4.27
CA GLY A 136 -13.40 2.92 3.39
C GLY A 136 -13.32 2.17 2.06
N ARG A 137 -12.11 1.76 1.64
CA ARG A 137 -11.85 0.88 0.49
C ARG A 137 -10.64 0.00 0.80
N PHE A 138 -10.77 -1.30 0.62
CA PHE A 138 -9.67 -2.25 0.84
C PHE A 138 -8.57 -2.12 -0.20
N SER A 139 -7.32 -2.40 0.22
CA SER A 139 -6.17 -2.49 -0.68
C SER A 139 -6.35 -3.65 -1.67
N LYS A 140 -5.63 -3.65 -2.79
CA LYS A 140 -5.72 -4.74 -3.78
C LYS A 140 -5.13 -6.07 -3.29
N LYS A 141 -4.32 -6.05 -2.23
CA LYS A 141 -3.59 -7.23 -1.74
C LYS A 141 -4.28 -7.92 -0.57
N VAL A 142 -4.91 -7.16 0.32
CA VAL A 142 -5.45 -7.65 1.58
C VAL A 142 -6.66 -6.81 2.00
N ARG A 143 -7.63 -7.43 2.66
CA ARG A 143 -8.77 -6.81 3.30
C ARG A 143 -8.52 -6.86 4.82
N HIS A 144 -8.02 -5.78 5.38
CA HIS A 144 -7.66 -5.73 6.80
C HIS A 144 -8.65 -4.90 7.60
N VAL A 145 -9.06 -5.44 8.76
CA VAL A 145 -9.90 -4.75 9.75
C VAL A 145 -9.32 -5.00 11.14
N GLU A 146 -9.51 -4.06 12.07
CA GLU A 146 -9.12 -4.21 13.48
C GLU A 146 -10.37 -4.30 14.34
N LEU A 147 -10.43 -5.31 15.21
CA LEU A 147 -11.52 -5.56 16.13
C LEU A 147 -11.04 -5.48 17.58
N ASP A 148 -11.74 -4.66 18.37
CA ASP A 148 -11.73 -4.71 19.83
C ASP A 148 -13.15 -4.98 20.29
N GLY A 149 -13.43 -6.18 20.80
CA GLY A 149 -14.78 -6.59 21.15
C GLY A 149 -15.20 -7.93 20.59
N GLU A 150 -16.50 -8.11 20.41
CA GLU A 150 -17.07 -9.31 19.78
C GLU A 150 -17.70 -8.97 18.43
N GLY A 151 -17.30 -9.73 17.39
CA GLY A 151 -17.82 -9.60 16.05
C GLY A 151 -18.09 -10.95 15.39
N TYR A 152 -19.23 -11.03 14.71
CA TYR A 152 -19.54 -12.12 13.80
C TYR A 152 -19.34 -11.64 12.37
N PHE A 153 -18.60 -12.41 11.59
CA PHE A 153 -18.22 -12.06 10.22
C PHE A 153 -18.74 -13.10 9.24
N LYS A 154 -19.48 -12.65 8.25
CA LYS A 154 -19.82 -13.41 7.05
C LYS A 154 -19.04 -12.80 5.90
N VAL A 155 -17.82 -13.32 5.68
CA VAL A 155 -16.83 -12.74 4.76
C VAL A 155 -17.12 -13.15 3.32
N SER A 156 -17.18 -12.16 2.43
CA SER A 156 -17.30 -12.40 0.98
C SER A 156 -16.10 -13.19 0.47
N SER A 157 -16.36 -14.25 -0.32
CA SER A 157 -15.30 -15.16 -0.81
C SER A 157 -14.40 -14.46 -1.83
N ASN A 158 -13.10 -14.43 -1.53
CA ASN A 158 -12.07 -13.93 -2.45
C ASN A 158 -10.70 -14.56 -2.13
N ILE A 159 -10.33 -15.58 -2.89
CA ILE A 159 -9.06 -16.31 -2.69
C ILE A 159 -7.84 -15.44 -2.98
N LYS A 160 -7.95 -14.46 -3.90
CA LYS A 160 -6.83 -13.60 -4.30
C LYS A 160 -6.53 -12.48 -3.30
N GLN A 161 -7.48 -12.17 -2.42
CA GLN A 161 -7.40 -11.06 -1.50
C GLN A 161 -7.90 -11.51 -0.11
N PRO A 162 -7.00 -12.07 0.72
CA PRO A 162 -7.36 -12.55 2.05
C PRO A 162 -8.02 -11.45 2.91
N PHE A 163 -8.94 -11.85 3.77
CA PHE A 163 -9.53 -11.00 4.79
C PHE A 163 -8.84 -11.29 6.13
N ILE A 164 -8.38 -10.24 6.81
CA ILE A 164 -7.66 -10.33 8.06
C ILE A 164 -8.39 -9.52 9.12
N VAL A 165 -8.78 -10.18 10.21
CA VAL A 165 -9.24 -9.52 11.43
C VAL A 165 -8.07 -9.44 12.39
N GLY A 166 -7.54 -8.22 12.57
CA GLY A 166 -6.55 -7.92 13.59
C GLY A 166 -7.22 -7.79 14.95
N THR A 167 -6.62 -8.37 15.99
CA THR A 167 -7.03 -8.20 17.38
C THR A 167 -5.82 -7.83 18.25
N ASN A 168 -6.03 -7.54 19.51
CA ASN A 168 -4.94 -7.25 20.44
C ASN A 168 -3.94 -8.43 20.60
N ARG A 169 -4.35 -9.69 20.39
CA ARG A 169 -3.56 -10.90 20.67
C ARG A 169 -3.09 -11.63 19.42
N CYS A 170 -4.00 -11.91 18.49
CA CYS A 170 -3.75 -12.69 17.28
C CYS A 170 -4.42 -12.04 16.07
N ASN A 171 -3.94 -12.35 14.88
CA ASN A 171 -4.62 -12.04 13.64
C ASN A 171 -5.36 -13.29 13.13
N ILE A 172 -6.51 -13.09 12.51
CA ILE A 172 -7.34 -14.15 11.97
C ILE A 172 -7.43 -13.94 10.46
N ARG A 173 -6.92 -14.88 9.70
CA ARG A 173 -6.92 -14.84 8.23
C ARG A 173 -7.94 -15.81 7.66
N VAL A 174 -8.77 -15.31 6.74
CA VAL A 174 -9.81 -16.09 6.05
C VAL A 174 -9.91 -15.70 4.57
N LEU A 175 -10.55 -16.52 3.74
CA LEU A 175 -10.75 -16.27 2.32
C LEU A 175 -12.21 -16.08 1.91
N GLY A 176 -13.13 -16.59 2.71
CA GLY A 176 -14.59 -16.57 2.52
C GLY A 176 -15.17 -17.52 3.55
N THR A 177 -15.64 -17.01 4.69
CA THR A 177 -15.78 -17.79 5.92
C THR A 177 -16.84 -17.13 6.80
N GLU A 178 -17.65 -17.93 7.47
CA GLU A 178 -18.53 -17.46 8.55
C GLU A 178 -17.94 -17.87 9.90
N PHE A 179 -17.62 -16.87 10.74
CA PHE A 179 -16.97 -17.10 12.04
C PHE A 179 -17.26 -15.99 13.03
N ASN A 180 -17.06 -16.29 14.31
CA ASN A 180 -17.18 -15.35 15.42
C ASN A 180 -15.81 -15.09 16.01
N VAL A 181 -15.55 -13.87 16.47
CA VAL A 181 -14.37 -13.45 17.20
C VAL A 181 -14.79 -12.74 18.47
N LEU A 182 -14.26 -13.15 19.61
CA LEU A 182 -14.42 -12.51 20.92
C LEU A 182 -13.03 -12.10 21.39
N ALA A 183 -12.74 -10.79 21.42
CA ALA A 183 -11.40 -10.25 21.64
C ALA A 183 -11.44 -8.85 22.27
N TYR A 184 -12.12 -8.69 23.40
CA TYR A 184 -12.11 -7.43 24.15
C TYR A 184 -10.72 -7.19 24.73
N GLU A 185 -10.18 -5.99 24.53
CA GLU A 185 -8.83 -5.64 25.00
C GLU A 185 -8.70 -5.76 26.52
N LYS A 186 -9.74 -5.42 27.23
CA LYS A 186 -9.81 -5.48 28.71
C LYS A 186 -9.91 -6.89 29.27
N ASP A 187 -10.33 -7.86 28.46
CA ASP A 187 -10.57 -9.22 28.90
C ASP A 187 -9.32 -10.10 28.71
N SER A 188 -9.18 -11.07 29.61
CA SER A 188 -8.14 -12.08 29.49
C SER A 188 -8.50 -13.19 28.49
N ILE A 189 -9.76 -13.23 28.04
CA ILE A 189 -10.29 -14.26 27.14
C ILE A 189 -10.22 -13.76 25.70
N TRP A 190 -9.71 -14.60 24.83
CA TRP A 190 -9.75 -14.42 23.38
C TRP A 190 -10.25 -15.72 22.76
N GLU A 191 -11.27 -15.63 21.92
CA GLU A 191 -11.87 -16.79 21.27
C GLU A 191 -12.17 -16.51 19.79
N THR A 192 -12.05 -17.55 18.97
CA THR A 192 -12.59 -17.54 17.62
C THR A 192 -13.27 -18.88 17.32
N ALA A 193 -14.48 -18.83 16.82
CA ALA A 193 -15.34 -19.99 16.55
C ALA A 193 -15.72 -20.02 15.08
N LEU A 194 -15.54 -21.15 14.40
CA LEU A 194 -15.76 -21.30 12.98
C LEU A 194 -17.05 -22.05 12.69
N LEU A 195 -17.94 -21.41 11.92
CA LEU A 195 -19.19 -22.00 11.45
C LEU A 195 -19.01 -22.63 10.05
N GLU A 196 -18.48 -21.88 9.09
CA GLU A 196 -18.31 -22.31 7.71
C GLU A 196 -17.00 -21.79 7.12
N GLY A 197 -16.36 -22.60 6.24
CA GLY A 197 -15.13 -22.25 5.56
C GLY A 197 -13.86 -22.70 6.28
N ALA A 198 -12.85 -21.85 6.36
CA ALA A 198 -11.58 -22.11 7.02
C ALA A 198 -11.02 -20.85 7.68
N VAL A 199 -10.49 -21.01 8.89
CA VAL A 199 -9.81 -19.95 9.65
C VAL A 199 -8.38 -20.35 9.86
N GLU A 200 -7.47 -19.40 9.69
CA GLU A 200 -6.06 -19.51 10.07
C GLU A 200 -5.72 -18.42 11.10
N ILE A 201 -5.28 -18.85 12.26
CA ILE A 201 -4.88 -17.97 13.36
C ILE A 201 -3.39 -17.70 13.22
N LEU A 202 -3.01 -16.43 13.17
CA LEU A 202 -1.66 -15.95 12.97
C LEU A 202 -1.14 -15.24 14.22
N GLN A 203 0.16 -15.34 14.46
CA GLN A 203 0.83 -14.52 15.46
C GLN A 203 0.82 -13.05 15.03
N LYS A 204 0.43 -12.14 15.93
CA LYS A 204 0.20 -10.72 15.60
C LYS A 204 1.37 -10.04 14.91
N LYS A 205 2.61 -10.32 15.32
CA LYS A 205 3.80 -9.59 14.83
C LYS A 205 4.55 -10.27 13.68
N SER A 206 4.38 -11.57 13.48
CA SER A 206 5.23 -12.35 12.57
C SER A 206 4.47 -13.07 11.46
N GLU A 207 3.13 -12.97 11.43
CA GLU A 207 2.24 -13.70 10.50
C GLU A 207 2.48 -15.22 10.45
N VAL A 208 3.19 -15.76 11.43
CA VAL A 208 3.38 -17.22 11.57
C VAL A 208 2.04 -17.87 11.91
N SER A 209 1.70 -18.93 11.20
CA SER A 209 0.50 -19.71 11.45
C SER A 209 0.60 -20.47 12.75
N LEU A 210 -0.26 -20.15 13.71
CA LEU A 210 -0.33 -20.80 15.00
C LEU A 210 -1.29 -21.98 14.99
N MET A 211 -2.44 -21.84 14.33
CA MET A 211 -3.51 -22.85 14.32
C MET A 211 -4.42 -22.69 13.11
N LYS A 212 -4.96 -23.80 12.62
CA LYS A 212 -6.01 -23.83 11.61
C LYS A 212 -7.26 -24.47 12.17
N LEU A 213 -8.42 -23.84 11.92
CA LEU A 213 -9.73 -24.34 12.32
C LEU A 213 -10.50 -24.89 11.12
N LYS A 214 -11.32 -25.89 11.38
CA LYS A 214 -12.33 -26.45 10.49
C LYS A 214 -13.72 -26.11 11.05
N PRO A 215 -14.79 -26.18 10.24
CA PRO A 215 -16.15 -25.95 10.73
C PRO A 215 -16.46 -26.77 11.98
N GLY A 216 -17.05 -26.11 12.98
CA GLY A 216 -17.31 -26.69 14.29
C GLY A 216 -16.10 -26.67 15.26
N ASP A 217 -14.96 -26.10 14.89
CA ASP A 217 -13.84 -25.87 15.82
C ASP A 217 -13.95 -24.46 16.44
N MET A 218 -13.49 -24.34 17.67
CA MET A 218 -13.24 -23.09 18.39
C MET A 218 -11.83 -23.07 18.92
N ALA A 219 -11.12 -21.95 18.76
CA ALA A 219 -9.87 -21.70 19.41
C ALA A 219 -10.06 -20.73 20.58
N ARG A 220 -9.45 -21.01 21.70
CA ARG A 220 -9.44 -20.17 22.89
C ARG A 220 -8.00 -19.90 23.32
N LEU A 221 -7.68 -18.63 23.55
CA LEU A 221 -6.40 -18.22 24.12
C LEU A 221 -6.60 -17.76 25.55
N SER A 222 -6.08 -18.55 26.49
CA SER A 222 -6.12 -18.22 27.92
C SER A 222 -4.72 -18.41 28.51
N LYS A 223 -4.28 -17.49 29.35
CA LYS A 223 -2.94 -17.52 29.98
C LYS A 223 -1.79 -17.83 29.01
N ASN A 224 -1.85 -17.22 27.80
CA ASN A 224 -0.90 -17.42 26.69
C ASN A 224 -0.84 -18.84 26.10
N GLN A 225 -1.81 -19.69 26.41
CA GLN A 225 -1.94 -21.01 25.81
C GLN A 225 -3.14 -21.02 24.84
N LEU A 226 -2.87 -21.34 23.57
CA LEU A 226 -3.88 -21.49 22.53
C LEU A 226 -4.37 -22.93 22.50
N THR A 227 -5.64 -23.15 22.80
CA THR A 227 -6.31 -24.46 22.79
C THR A 227 -7.32 -24.53 21.67
N LYS A 228 -7.62 -25.73 21.20
CA LYS A 228 -8.66 -26.01 20.22
C LYS A 228 -9.70 -26.95 20.82
N GLU A 229 -10.96 -26.54 20.72
CA GLU A 229 -12.11 -27.23 21.25
C GLU A 229 -13.17 -27.43 20.16
N LYS A 230 -14.15 -28.30 20.40
CA LYS A 230 -15.31 -28.45 19.51
C LYS A 230 -16.47 -27.60 20.00
N ILE A 231 -17.16 -26.98 19.05
CA ILE A 231 -18.42 -26.29 19.32
C ILE A 231 -19.50 -27.36 19.40
N HIS A 232 -20.15 -27.47 20.55
CA HIS A 232 -21.18 -28.47 20.77
C HIS A 232 -22.55 -28.04 20.28
N THR A 233 -22.79 -26.73 20.11
CA THR A 233 -24.07 -26.18 19.68
C THR A 233 -23.92 -24.91 18.86
N THR A 234 -24.73 -24.74 17.84
CA THR A 234 -24.80 -23.50 17.03
C THR A 234 -25.39 -22.31 17.79
N ASP A 235 -25.92 -22.53 18.99
CA ASP A 235 -26.44 -21.47 19.86
C ASP A 235 -25.40 -20.41 20.21
N TYR A 236 -24.10 -20.78 20.15
CA TYR A 236 -22.98 -19.85 20.32
C TYR A 236 -23.02 -18.64 19.36
N PHE A 237 -23.56 -18.80 18.16
CA PHE A 237 -23.63 -17.76 17.14
C PHE A 237 -24.94 -16.96 17.12
N ARG A 238 -25.91 -17.30 17.98
CA ARG A 238 -27.27 -16.75 17.90
C ARG A 238 -27.44 -15.38 18.55
N TRP A 239 -26.38 -14.88 19.20
CA TRP A 239 -26.41 -13.51 19.74
C TRP A 239 -26.69 -12.46 18.64
N LYS A 240 -26.19 -12.68 17.38
CA LYS A 240 -26.49 -11.85 16.21
C LYS A 240 -27.98 -11.78 15.87
N GLU A 241 -28.77 -12.76 16.32
CA GLU A 241 -30.23 -12.82 16.18
C GLU A 241 -30.93 -12.20 17.38
N GLY A 242 -30.18 -11.58 18.29
CA GLY A 242 -30.75 -11.05 19.55
C GLY A 242 -31.08 -12.11 20.58
N LEU A 243 -30.44 -13.28 20.52
CA LEU A 243 -30.65 -14.40 21.47
C LEU A 243 -29.38 -14.62 22.32
N ILE A 244 -29.57 -14.58 23.62
CA ILE A 244 -28.54 -15.00 24.59
C ILE A 244 -28.83 -16.45 24.96
N CYS A 245 -27.92 -17.34 24.60
CA CYS A 245 -28.03 -18.76 24.86
C CYS A 245 -27.02 -19.19 25.90
N PHE A 246 -27.50 -19.89 26.93
CA PHE A 246 -26.69 -20.53 27.95
C PHE A 246 -26.87 -22.03 27.82
N ASN A 247 -25.80 -22.80 27.85
CA ASN A 247 -25.81 -24.25 27.79
C ASN A 247 -24.85 -24.81 28.81
N ASP A 248 -25.38 -25.25 29.94
CA ASP A 248 -24.58 -25.76 31.09
C ASP A 248 -23.46 -24.80 31.53
N ILE A 249 -23.81 -23.52 31.67
CA ILE A 249 -22.87 -22.45 32.00
C ILE A 249 -23.05 -22.03 33.45
N SER A 250 -21.96 -21.77 34.18
CA SER A 250 -22.01 -21.30 35.55
C SER A 250 -22.73 -19.94 35.68
N LEU A 251 -23.42 -19.69 36.77
CA LEU A 251 -24.04 -18.39 37.04
C LEU A 251 -22.98 -17.26 37.03
N ARG A 252 -21.80 -17.54 37.46
CA ARG A 252 -20.65 -16.60 37.38
C ARG A 252 -20.42 -16.13 35.96
N ASP A 253 -20.28 -17.06 35.00
CA ASP A 253 -20.04 -16.75 33.59
C ASP A 253 -21.27 -16.10 32.95
N ILE A 254 -22.50 -16.48 33.38
CA ILE A 254 -23.72 -15.82 32.97
C ILE A 254 -23.71 -14.35 33.40
N MET A 255 -23.36 -14.04 34.65
CA MET A 255 -23.33 -12.66 35.15
C MET A 255 -22.31 -11.82 34.40
N GLU A 256 -21.12 -12.37 34.09
CA GLU A 256 -20.12 -11.65 33.29
C GLU A 256 -20.62 -11.38 31.85
N LYS A 257 -21.29 -12.36 31.21
CA LYS A 257 -21.94 -12.13 29.91
C LYS A 257 -23.04 -11.08 29.98
N LEU A 258 -23.91 -11.14 31.01
CA LEU A 258 -25.01 -10.17 31.17
C LEU A 258 -24.50 -8.74 31.43
N LYS A 259 -23.38 -8.56 32.14
CA LYS A 259 -22.72 -7.25 32.27
C LYS A 259 -22.43 -6.66 30.91
N LEU A 260 -21.86 -7.47 30.03
CA LEU A 260 -21.50 -7.04 28.67
C LEU A 260 -22.74 -6.74 27.81
N TYR A 261 -23.76 -7.61 27.85
CA TYR A 261 -24.95 -7.47 27.02
C TYR A 261 -25.83 -6.29 27.41
N TYR A 262 -25.88 -5.95 28.71
CA TYR A 262 -26.86 -4.98 29.25
C TYR A 262 -26.22 -3.75 29.91
N ASP A 263 -24.90 -3.67 29.92
CA ASP A 263 -24.16 -2.58 30.59
C ASP A 263 -24.56 -2.39 32.06
N VAL A 264 -24.60 -3.48 32.80
CA VAL A 264 -25.00 -3.50 34.21
C VAL A 264 -23.88 -4.05 35.09
N ASN A 265 -23.86 -3.60 36.35
CA ASN A 265 -22.97 -4.16 37.35
C ASN A 265 -23.76 -4.97 38.37
N PHE A 266 -23.23 -6.13 38.74
CA PHE A 266 -23.80 -7.01 39.74
C PHE A 266 -22.99 -6.96 41.03
N VAL A 267 -23.69 -6.78 42.17
CA VAL A 267 -23.11 -6.99 43.49
C VAL A 267 -23.70 -8.30 44.03
N ILE A 268 -22.80 -9.30 44.19
CA ILE A 268 -23.24 -10.65 44.57
C ILE A 268 -22.80 -10.94 46.00
N ASN A 269 -23.80 -10.95 46.90
CA ASN A 269 -23.58 -11.20 48.33
C ASN A 269 -23.39 -12.66 48.65
N ASN A 270 -24.11 -13.58 47.97
CA ASN A 270 -23.99 -14.99 48.16
C ASN A 270 -23.09 -15.64 47.05
N GLN A 271 -21.87 -15.90 47.37
CA GLN A 271 -20.89 -16.50 46.43
C GLN A 271 -21.21 -17.98 46.11
N GLN A 272 -21.93 -18.67 46.97
CA GLN A 272 -22.22 -20.11 46.77
C GLN A 272 -23.09 -20.42 45.57
N ILE A 273 -23.94 -19.47 45.17
CA ILE A 273 -24.82 -19.67 43.99
C ILE A 273 -24.09 -19.54 42.65
N LEU A 274 -22.89 -18.96 42.65
CA LEU A 274 -22.15 -18.66 41.42
C LEU A 274 -21.70 -19.89 40.63
N ASP A 275 -21.56 -21.01 41.31
CA ASP A 275 -21.14 -22.28 40.70
C ASP A 275 -22.34 -23.12 40.21
N ALA A 276 -23.56 -22.64 40.39
CA ALA A 276 -24.76 -23.27 39.83
C ALA A 276 -24.79 -23.11 38.31
N HIS A 277 -25.11 -24.19 37.60
CA HIS A 277 -25.14 -24.22 36.15
C HIS A 277 -26.54 -24.07 35.59
N TYR A 278 -26.63 -23.37 34.47
CA TYR A 278 -27.90 -23.05 33.82
C TYR A 278 -27.87 -23.38 32.34
N THR A 279 -29.02 -23.82 31.87
CA THR A 279 -29.34 -23.93 30.44
C THR A 279 -30.62 -23.14 30.17
N GLY A 280 -30.55 -22.23 29.19
CA GLY A 280 -31.70 -21.40 28.83
C GLY A 280 -31.42 -20.50 27.65
N LYS A 281 -32.47 -19.94 27.08
CA LYS A 281 -32.42 -18.99 25.96
C LYS A 281 -33.24 -17.77 26.28
N PHE A 282 -32.67 -16.60 26.13
CA PHE A 282 -33.32 -15.32 26.41
C PHE A 282 -33.19 -14.41 25.18
N ARG A 283 -34.20 -13.58 24.98
CA ARG A 283 -34.12 -12.53 23.97
C ARG A 283 -33.50 -11.28 24.60
N THR A 284 -32.55 -10.63 23.90
CA THR A 284 -31.92 -9.41 24.42
C THR A 284 -32.90 -8.30 24.70
N HIS A 285 -33.99 -8.21 23.92
CA HIS A 285 -35.00 -7.17 24.09
C HIS A 285 -35.95 -7.39 25.29
N ASP A 286 -36.01 -8.59 25.90
CA ASP A 286 -36.80 -8.83 27.08
C ASP A 286 -36.24 -8.12 28.33
N GLY A 287 -35.00 -7.64 28.24
CA GLY A 287 -34.32 -6.86 29.26
C GLY A 287 -33.73 -7.69 30.39
N ILE A 288 -32.78 -7.10 31.09
CA ILE A 288 -32.01 -7.76 32.17
C ILE A 288 -32.89 -8.25 33.31
N GLU A 289 -33.95 -7.48 33.67
CA GLU A 289 -34.84 -7.85 34.77
C GLU A 289 -35.57 -9.16 34.50
N HIS A 290 -36.01 -9.38 33.25
CA HIS A 290 -36.62 -10.64 32.86
C HIS A 290 -35.66 -11.81 33.02
N VAL A 291 -34.44 -11.67 32.54
CA VAL A 291 -33.39 -12.71 32.64
C VAL A 291 -33.11 -13.05 34.09
N ILE A 292 -32.86 -12.04 34.96
CA ILE A 292 -32.55 -12.23 36.37
C ILE A 292 -33.76 -12.87 37.11
N ARG A 293 -34.97 -12.45 36.81
CA ARG A 293 -36.18 -13.02 37.38
C ARG A 293 -36.31 -14.52 37.10
N VAL A 294 -36.07 -14.92 35.84
CA VAL A 294 -36.13 -16.33 35.45
C VAL A 294 -35.01 -17.14 36.13
N LEU A 295 -33.81 -16.61 36.19
CA LEU A 295 -32.69 -17.26 36.90
C LEU A 295 -32.94 -17.40 38.39
N ALA A 296 -33.57 -16.39 39.01
CA ALA A 296 -33.93 -16.41 40.44
C ALA A 296 -35.01 -17.45 40.78
N LEU A 297 -36.00 -17.62 39.92
CA LEU A 297 -37.06 -18.64 40.11
C LEU A 297 -36.49 -20.06 40.22
N ASN A 298 -35.45 -20.37 39.45
CA ASN A 298 -34.85 -21.70 39.43
C ASN A 298 -33.92 -21.97 40.62
N ASN A 299 -33.35 -20.93 41.27
CA ASN A 299 -32.31 -21.07 42.27
C ASN A 299 -32.57 -20.40 43.62
N LYS A 300 -33.81 -19.94 43.83
CA LYS A 300 -34.28 -19.38 45.11
C LYS A 300 -33.37 -18.28 45.68
N PHE A 301 -32.78 -17.43 44.80
CA PHE A 301 -32.15 -16.19 45.23
C PHE A 301 -33.07 -14.99 45.02
N THR A 302 -32.84 -13.95 45.77
CA THR A 302 -33.51 -12.66 45.63
C THR A 302 -32.53 -11.63 45.08
N TYR A 303 -33.03 -10.67 44.31
CA TYR A 303 -32.23 -9.55 43.81
C TYR A 303 -32.92 -8.23 44.12
N ILE A 304 -32.13 -7.18 44.25
CA ILE A 304 -32.57 -5.81 44.45
C ILE A 304 -32.02 -5.00 43.31
N LYS A 305 -32.81 -4.08 42.76
CA LYS A 305 -32.42 -3.16 41.72
C LYS A 305 -31.78 -1.91 42.28
#